data_4a59a46c365d34bfc054726c7e4f367e
#
_entry.id   4a59a46c365d34bfc054726c7e4f367e
#
_cell.length_a   1.000
_cell.length_b   1.000
_cell.length_c   1.000
_cell.angle_alpha   90.00
_cell.angle_beta   90.00
_cell.angle_gamma   90.00
#
_symmetry.space_group_name_H-M   'P 1'
#
loop_
_entity.id
_entity.type
_entity.pdbx_description
1 polymer ?
#
loop_
_entity_poly.entity_id
_entity_poly.type
_entity_poly.pdbx_seq_one_letter_code
_entity_poly.pdbx_strand_id
1 'polypeptide(L)'
;MTAQQLKNSILQMAVQGKLVPQDPNDEPASVLLERIRAEKERLIKEKKIKREKNPSVIFKGADNTPYEKIGDEVRSLADEVPFDIPNSWEWVRLGSIVYNRGQISPSTDFCYIDIGSIDNKKQKLNPTDTVIAPDKAPSRARKLVDKGDVLYSTVRPYLHNMCIVDRDFSCIPIASTGFAVLTCHAELCNKFLFYYMMSPDFDAYANNTDNAKGVAYPAINDDRLYKALIPIPPLGEQFRIVSAIESVDASIRDYGAKEEALRALNGSFPERLKKSILQEAVQGKLVPQDPSD
;
A
#
# COMPACT_ATOMS: atom_id res chain seq x y z
N MET A 1 -22.01 -7.22 -0.48
CA MET A 1 -20.58 -6.92 -0.72
C MET A 1 -20.23 -5.72 0.16
N THR A 2 -19.17 -5.79 0.95
CA THR A 2 -18.75 -4.67 1.82
C THR A 2 -17.94 -3.63 1.04
N ALA A 3 -17.84 -2.41 1.56
CA ALA A 3 -17.01 -1.36 0.98
C ALA A 3 -15.55 -1.82 0.84
N GLN A 4 -15.02 -2.56 1.82
CA GLN A 4 -13.67 -3.13 1.74
C GLN A 4 -13.52 -4.19 0.65
N GLN A 5 -14.53 -5.06 0.49
CA GLN A 5 -14.53 -6.05 -0.61
C GLN A 5 -14.59 -5.37 -1.97
N LEU A 6 -15.38 -4.29 -2.11
CA LEU A 6 -15.43 -3.51 -3.33
C LEU A 6 -14.09 -2.85 -3.64
N LYS A 7 -13.47 -2.21 -2.65
CA LYS A 7 -12.13 -1.63 -2.78
C LYS A 7 -11.09 -2.67 -3.21
N ASN A 8 -11.08 -3.82 -2.53
CA ASN A 8 -10.17 -4.92 -2.86
C ASN A 8 -10.36 -5.42 -4.29
N SER A 9 -11.62 -5.55 -4.75
CA SER A 9 -11.93 -5.98 -6.12
C SER A 9 -11.42 -4.96 -7.16
N ILE A 10 -11.58 -3.66 -6.91
CA ILE A 10 -11.08 -2.60 -7.79
C ILE A 10 -9.54 -2.62 -7.84
N LEU A 11 -8.88 -2.74 -6.69
CA LEU A 11 -7.42 -2.83 -6.63
C LEU A 11 -6.94 -4.08 -7.38
N GLN A 12 -7.63 -5.22 -7.21
CA GLN A 12 -7.29 -6.45 -7.92
C GLN A 12 -7.41 -6.29 -9.45
N MET A 13 -8.48 -5.65 -9.93
CA MET A 13 -8.62 -5.34 -11.35
C MET A 13 -7.53 -4.39 -11.85
N ALA A 14 -7.17 -3.40 -11.04
CA ALA A 14 -6.14 -2.42 -11.35
C ALA A 14 -4.77 -3.06 -11.55
N VAL A 15 -4.35 -3.91 -10.61
CA VAL A 15 -3.01 -4.53 -10.64
C VAL A 15 -2.88 -5.66 -11.67
N GLN A 16 -4.01 -6.17 -12.18
CA GLN A 16 -4.06 -7.16 -13.26
C GLN A 16 -4.24 -6.54 -14.66
N GLY A 17 -4.24 -5.20 -14.78
CA GLY A 17 -4.45 -4.52 -16.05
C GLY A 17 -5.87 -4.63 -16.61
N LYS A 18 -6.88 -4.86 -15.74
CA LYS A 18 -8.29 -5.05 -16.12
C LYS A 18 -9.19 -3.86 -15.79
N LEU A 19 -8.64 -2.83 -15.09
CA LEU A 19 -9.43 -1.68 -14.64
C LEU A 19 -9.62 -0.63 -15.73
N VAL A 20 -8.63 -0.44 -16.58
CA VAL A 20 -8.64 0.54 -17.67
C VAL A 20 -8.28 -0.15 -18.99
N PRO A 21 -8.76 0.37 -20.14
CA PRO A 21 -8.38 -0.17 -21.44
C PRO A 21 -6.87 -0.03 -21.70
N GLN A 22 -6.28 -1.04 -22.34
CA GLN A 22 -4.92 -0.98 -22.84
C GLN A 22 -4.87 -0.01 -24.04
N ASP A 23 -3.89 0.90 -24.08
CA ASP A 23 -3.66 1.78 -25.22
C ASP A 23 -2.42 1.28 -26.00
N PRO A 24 -2.60 0.87 -27.26
CA PRO A 24 -1.46 0.39 -28.08
C PRO A 24 -0.43 1.49 -28.39
N ASN A 25 -0.77 2.77 -28.17
CA ASN A 25 0.15 3.89 -28.36
C ASN A 25 0.99 4.19 -27.09
N ASP A 26 0.67 3.58 -25.96
CA ASP A 26 1.49 3.72 -24.76
C ASP A 26 2.90 3.16 -25.01
N GLU A 27 3.90 3.88 -24.55
CA GLU A 27 5.28 3.38 -24.54
C GLU A 27 5.36 2.15 -23.62
N PRO A 28 5.88 0.99 -24.10
CA PRO A 28 5.95 -0.22 -23.28
C PRO A 28 6.70 -0.02 -21.96
N ALA A 29 6.30 -0.73 -20.92
CA ALA A 29 6.94 -0.65 -19.59
C ALA A 29 8.45 -0.96 -19.63
N SER A 30 8.92 -1.78 -20.58
CA SER A 30 10.34 -2.07 -20.78
C SER A 30 11.18 -0.82 -20.98
N VAL A 31 10.68 0.17 -21.75
CA VAL A 31 11.38 1.44 -21.99
C VAL A 31 11.45 2.30 -20.72
N LEU A 32 10.36 2.36 -19.95
CA LEU A 32 10.37 3.00 -18.62
C LEU A 32 11.42 2.36 -17.70
N LEU A 33 11.51 1.02 -17.71
CA LEU A 33 12.48 0.30 -16.88
C LEU A 33 13.94 0.54 -17.32
N GLU A 34 14.19 0.76 -18.60
CA GLU A 34 15.52 1.17 -19.09
C GLU A 34 15.90 2.55 -18.54
N ARG A 35 14.98 3.50 -18.53
CA ARG A 35 15.22 4.84 -17.95
C ARG A 35 15.46 4.76 -16.44
N ILE A 36 14.69 3.94 -15.72
CA ILE A 36 14.88 3.71 -14.28
C ILE A 36 16.26 3.11 -14.00
N ARG A 37 16.70 2.13 -14.81
CA ARG A 37 18.05 1.54 -14.68
C ARG A 37 19.15 2.57 -14.93
N ALA A 38 18.99 3.41 -15.95
CA ALA A 38 19.95 4.47 -16.27
C ALA A 38 20.05 5.50 -15.13
N GLU A 39 18.92 5.89 -14.53
CA GLU A 39 18.91 6.76 -13.37
C GLU A 39 19.58 6.10 -12.17
N LYS A 40 19.24 4.84 -11.86
CA LYS A 40 19.86 4.07 -10.77
C LYS A 40 21.39 4.05 -10.92
N GLU A 41 21.91 3.75 -12.10
CA GLU A 41 23.36 3.78 -12.37
C GLU A 41 23.97 5.18 -12.19
N ARG A 42 23.24 6.26 -12.56
CA ARG A 42 23.65 7.63 -12.29
C ARG A 42 23.77 7.89 -10.77
N LEU A 43 22.73 7.54 -10.00
CA LEU A 43 22.72 7.73 -8.54
C LEU A 43 23.83 6.91 -7.85
N ILE A 44 24.15 5.72 -8.36
CA ILE A 44 25.28 4.91 -7.88
C ILE A 44 26.62 5.61 -8.16
N LYS A 45 26.81 6.15 -9.38
CA LYS A 45 28.02 6.91 -9.73
C LYS A 45 28.19 8.18 -8.89
N GLU A 46 27.09 8.84 -8.58
CA GLU A 46 27.05 10.01 -7.69
C GLU A 46 27.18 9.64 -6.20
N LYS A 47 27.33 8.35 -5.86
CA LYS A 47 27.42 7.81 -4.49
C LYS A 47 26.20 8.15 -3.61
N LYS A 48 25.05 8.45 -4.21
CA LYS A 48 23.80 8.70 -3.50
C LYS A 48 23.13 7.40 -3.04
N ILE A 49 23.30 6.33 -3.80
CA ILE A 49 22.82 4.99 -3.45
C ILE A 49 23.94 3.96 -3.59
N LYS A 50 23.82 2.87 -2.85
CA LYS A 50 24.80 1.77 -2.91
C LYS A 50 24.49 0.85 -4.07
N ARG A 51 25.55 0.34 -4.72
CA ARG A 51 25.41 -0.71 -5.74
C ARG A 51 24.99 -2.03 -5.08
N GLU A 52 23.97 -2.67 -5.64
CA GLU A 52 23.59 -4.03 -5.28
C GLU A 52 24.68 -5.02 -5.72
N LYS A 53 24.93 -6.03 -4.88
CA LYS A 53 25.93 -7.07 -5.22
C LYS A 53 25.50 -7.94 -6.39
N ASN A 54 24.22 -8.33 -6.40
CA ASN A 54 23.61 -9.21 -7.40
C ASN A 54 22.28 -8.59 -7.85
N PRO A 55 22.30 -7.64 -8.80
CA PRO A 55 21.07 -7.04 -9.30
C PRO A 55 20.22 -8.09 -10.02
N SER A 56 18.94 -8.11 -9.75
CA SER A 56 17.96 -8.93 -10.44
C SER A 56 17.47 -8.24 -11.71
N VAL A 57 17.40 -9.00 -12.80
CA VAL A 57 16.80 -8.56 -14.06
C VAL A 57 15.74 -9.59 -14.46
N ILE A 58 14.49 -9.16 -14.52
CA ILE A 58 13.40 -9.99 -15.01
C ILE A 58 13.17 -9.71 -16.48
N PHE A 59 12.92 -10.75 -17.26
CA PHE A 59 12.64 -10.68 -18.69
C PHE A 59 11.65 -11.78 -19.10
N LYS A 60 10.94 -11.57 -20.22
CA LYS A 60 10.03 -12.56 -20.79
C LYS A 60 10.75 -13.53 -21.69
N GLY A 61 10.51 -14.82 -21.53
CA GLY A 61 10.93 -15.86 -22.44
C GLY A 61 10.10 -15.84 -23.74
N ALA A 62 10.47 -16.70 -24.69
CA ALA A 62 9.74 -16.85 -25.95
C ALA A 62 8.30 -17.34 -25.78
N ASP A 63 8.02 -17.98 -24.67
CA ASP A 63 6.71 -18.50 -24.26
C ASP A 63 5.91 -17.52 -23.36
N ASN A 64 6.36 -16.26 -23.26
CA ASN A 64 5.83 -15.24 -22.35
C ASN A 64 6.05 -15.52 -20.86
N THR A 65 6.69 -16.63 -20.49
CA THR A 65 6.99 -16.92 -19.08
C THR A 65 8.02 -15.91 -18.55
N PRO A 66 7.83 -15.33 -17.37
CA PRO A 66 8.82 -14.45 -16.75
C PRO A 66 9.99 -15.28 -16.20
N TYR A 67 11.20 -14.85 -16.52
CA TYR A 67 12.46 -15.40 -16.02
C TYR A 67 13.22 -14.32 -15.27
N GLU A 68 13.92 -14.71 -14.22
CA GLU A 68 14.82 -13.84 -13.46
C GLU A 68 16.26 -14.25 -13.67
N LYS A 69 17.10 -13.27 -14.01
CA LYS A 69 18.55 -13.42 -14.05
C LYS A 69 19.18 -12.71 -12.87
N ILE A 70 19.99 -13.46 -12.08
CA ILE A 70 20.79 -12.95 -10.96
C ILE A 70 22.22 -13.44 -11.16
N GLY A 71 23.14 -12.53 -11.54
CA GLY A 71 24.49 -12.92 -11.98
C GLY A 71 24.41 -13.80 -13.22
N ASP A 72 24.92 -15.04 -13.12
CA ASP A 72 24.90 -16.01 -14.22
C ASP A 72 23.71 -17.00 -14.11
N GLU A 73 22.98 -16.99 -13.02
CA GLU A 73 21.83 -17.87 -12.81
C GLU A 73 20.57 -17.29 -13.46
N VAL A 74 19.85 -18.16 -14.18
CA VAL A 74 18.53 -17.86 -14.76
C VAL A 74 17.53 -18.87 -14.22
N ARG A 75 16.42 -18.37 -13.68
CA ARG A 75 15.35 -19.22 -13.14
C ARG A 75 13.97 -18.75 -13.66
N SER A 76 13.05 -19.68 -13.78
CA SER A 76 11.64 -19.37 -14.05
C SER A 76 10.99 -18.73 -12.84
N LEU A 77 10.11 -17.75 -13.07
CA LEU A 77 9.23 -17.16 -12.06
C LEU A 77 7.77 -17.60 -12.21
N ALA A 78 7.48 -18.59 -13.06
CA ALA A 78 6.12 -19.04 -13.32
C ALA A 78 5.33 -19.36 -12.03
N ASP A 79 5.98 -19.97 -11.04
CA ASP A 79 5.38 -20.33 -9.76
C ASP A 79 5.39 -19.18 -8.72
N GLU A 80 6.09 -18.07 -9.02
CA GLU A 80 6.17 -16.91 -8.10
C GLU A 80 5.21 -15.78 -8.48
N VAL A 81 4.89 -15.63 -9.76
CA VAL A 81 3.96 -14.59 -10.21
C VAL A 81 2.54 -14.92 -9.78
N PRO A 82 1.83 -14.00 -9.12
CA PRO A 82 0.51 -14.29 -8.58
C PRO A 82 -0.61 -14.31 -9.65
N PHE A 83 -0.37 -13.72 -10.82
CA PHE A 83 -1.32 -13.63 -11.94
C PHE A 83 -0.62 -13.24 -13.25
N ASP A 84 -1.35 -13.40 -14.35
CA ASP A 84 -0.91 -12.94 -15.68
C ASP A 84 -1.08 -11.41 -15.82
N ILE A 85 -0.14 -10.76 -16.52
CA ILE A 85 -0.17 -9.33 -16.82
C ILE A 85 -0.26 -9.09 -18.33
N PRO A 86 -0.77 -7.92 -18.79
CA PRO A 86 -0.76 -7.55 -20.19
C PRO A 86 0.64 -7.60 -20.82
N ASN A 87 0.72 -7.80 -22.12
CA ASN A 87 2.01 -7.90 -22.83
C ASN A 87 2.86 -6.63 -22.76
N SER A 88 2.22 -5.46 -22.62
CA SER A 88 2.89 -4.16 -22.47
C SER A 88 3.47 -3.92 -21.07
N TRP A 89 3.12 -4.76 -20.09
CA TRP A 89 3.59 -4.67 -18.72
C TRP A 89 4.82 -5.54 -18.47
N GLU A 90 5.58 -5.22 -17.43
CA GLU A 90 6.74 -5.99 -17.00
C GLU A 90 6.70 -6.33 -15.53
N TRP A 91 7.16 -7.54 -15.16
CA TRP A 91 7.43 -7.87 -13.76
C TRP A 91 8.80 -7.35 -13.36
N VAL A 92 8.91 -6.78 -12.15
CA VAL A 92 10.19 -6.35 -11.56
C VAL A 92 10.25 -6.68 -10.07
N ARG A 93 11.45 -6.71 -9.50
CA ARG A 93 11.61 -6.68 -8.03
C ARG A 93 11.45 -5.26 -7.51
N LEU A 94 10.78 -5.07 -6.37
CA LEU A 94 10.60 -3.75 -5.74
C LEU A 94 11.93 -2.99 -5.62
N GLY A 95 13.00 -3.66 -5.16
CA GLY A 95 14.32 -3.05 -5.00
C GLY A 95 14.97 -2.56 -6.30
N SER A 96 14.45 -2.94 -7.47
CA SER A 96 14.97 -2.41 -8.75
C SER A 96 14.34 -1.08 -9.16
N ILE A 97 13.18 -0.72 -8.59
CA ILE A 97 12.41 0.47 -8.95
C ILE A 97 12.31 1.53 -7.85
N VAL A 98 12.77 1.20 -6.65
CA VAL A 98 12.85 2.13 -5.52
C VAL A 98 14.24 2.11 -4.89
N TYR A 99 14.55 3.15 -4.13
CA TYR A 99 15.74 3.20 -3.29
C TYR A 99 15.40 3.76 -1.91
N ASN A 100 16.36 3.64 -1.01
CA ASN A 100 16.29 4.11 0.36
C ASN A 100 17.22 5.32 0.50
N ARG A 101 16.74 6.42 1.07
CA ARG A 101 17.51 7.67 1.26
C ARG A 101 18.62 7.54 2.30
N GLY A 102 18.70 6.42 3.00
CA GLY A 102 19.68 6.19 4.07
C GLY A 102 19.12 6.49 5.46
N GLN A 103 20.04 6.45 6.42
CA GLN A 103 19.75 6.66 7.83
C GLN A 103 20.70 7.69 8.43
N ILE A 104 20.18 8.50 9.36
CA ILE A 104 20.96 9.46 10.13
C ILE A 104 20.61 9.37 11.63
N SER A 105 21.49 9.91 12.46
CA SER A 105 21.15 10.28 13.84
C SER A 105 20.75 11.75 13.82
N PRO A 106 19.59 12.14 14.35
CA PRO A 106 19.20 13.54 14.43
C PRO A 106 20.24 14.36 15.21
N SER A 107 20.65 15.49 14.67
CA SER A 107 21.59 16.44 15.31
C SER A 107 20.96 17.82 15.56
N THR A 108 19.78 18.05 15.02
CA THR A 108 18.95 19.25 15.19
C THR A 108 17.51 18.82 15.44
N ASP A 109 16.64 19.75 15.77
CA ASP A 109 15.19 19.49 15.84
C ASP A 109 14.71 18.86 14.54
N PHE A 110 13.85 17.86 14.63
CA PHE A 110 13.37 17.10 13.50
C PHE A 110 11.88 16.72 13.65
N CYS A 111 11.22 16.51 12.53
CA CYS A 111 9.84 16.04 12.49
C CYS A 111 9.82 14.51 12.53
N TYR A 112 9.39 13.95 13.65
CA TYR A 112 9.36 12.49 13.83
C TYR A 112 8.10 11.87 13.26
N ILE A 113 8.29 10.82 12.46
CA ILE A 113 7.20 10.03 11.88
C ILE A 113 7.30 8.61 12.42
N ASP A 114 6.37 8.24 13.28
CA ASP A 114 6.19 6.87 13.76
C ASP A 114 4.89 6.25 13.22
N ILE A 115 4.59 5.00 13.62
CA ILE A 115 3.40 4.29 13.17
C ILE A 115 2.11 5.04 13.58
N GLY A 116 2.09 5.70 14.73
CA GLY A 116 0.97 6.52 15.21
C GLY A 116 0.78 7.82 14.43
N SER A 117 1.76 8.22 13.63
CA SER A 117 1.67 9.40 12.77
C SER A 117 0.81 9.16 11.50
N ILE A 118 0.37 7.93 11.25
CA ILE A 118 -0.45 7.58 10.08
C ILE A 118 -1.87 7.23 10.50
N ASP A 119 -2.86 7.94 9.93
CA ASP A 119 -4.25 7.50 9.91
C ASP A 119 -4.40 6.34 8.93
N ASN A 120 -4.41 5.11 9.43
CA ASN A 120 -4.47 3.90 8.62
C ASN A 120 -5.84 3.62 7.97
N LYS A 121 -6.87 4.37 8.33
CA LYS A 121 -8.17 4.32 7.65
C LYS A 121 -8.19 5.19 6.39
N LYS A 122 -7.44 6.30 6.41
CA LYS A 122 -7.32 7.23 5.29
C LYS A 122 -6.01 7.07 4.53
N GLN A 123 -5.06 6.29 5.05
CA GLN A 123 -3.70 6.16 4.54
C GLN A 123 -3.02 7.52 4.33
N LYS A 124 -3.09 8.38 5.34
CA LYS A 124 -2.53 9.73 5.33
C LYS A 124 -1.72 10.02 6.58
N LEU A 125 -0.70 10.86 6.43
CA LEU A 125 -0.01 11.44 7.57
C LEU A 125 -0.92 12.37 8.35
N ASN A 126 -0.76 12.41 9.66
CA ASN A 126 -1.38 13.42 10.51
C ASN A 126 -0.96 14.81 10.02
N PRO A 127 -1.88 15.80 10.03
CA PRO A 127 -1.61 17.13 9.49
C PRO A 127 -0.58 17.91 10.30
N THR A 128 -0.36 17.55 11.57
CA THR A 128 0.50 18.28 12.50
C THR A 128 1.87 17.60 12.62
N ASP A 129 2.94 18.38 12.56
CA ASP A 129 4.30 17.90 12.79
C ASP A 129 4.52 17.57 14.26
N THR A 130 5.17 16.43 14.51
CA THR A 130 5.69 16.07 15.83
C THR A 130 7.17 16.46 15.89
N VAL A 131 7.47 17.67 16.33
CA VAL A 131 8.85 18.15 16.44
C VAL A 131 9.49 17.64 17.70
N ILE A 132 10.67 17.03 17.58
CA ILE A 132 11.44 16.45 18.69
C ILE A 132 12.87 17.00 18.67
N ALA A 133 13.37 17.40 19.83
CA ALA A 133 14.76 17.80 20.00
C ALA A 133 15.71 16.57 19.95
N PRO A 134 16.96 16.72 19.47
CA PRO A 134 17.87 15.60 19.23
C PRO A 134 18.22 14.80 20.49
N ASP A 135 18.27 15.44 21.65
CA ASP A 135 18.51 14.81 22.95
C ASP A 135 17.34 13.91 23.42
N LYS A 136 16.15 14.12 22.88
CA LYS A 136 14.93 13.32 23.14
C LYS A 136 14.60 12.35 22.03
N ALA A 137 15.48 12.22 21.03
CA ALA A 137 15.23 11.39 19.85
C ALA A 137 15.06 9.90 20.24
N PRO A 138 13.93 9.26 19.86
CA PRO A 138 13.80 7.82 20.01
C PRO A 138 14.91 7.09 19.24
N SER A 139 15.42 5.98 19.78
CA SER A 139 16.47 5.18 19.13
C SER A 139 16.10 4.71 17.73
N ARG A 140 14.80 4.62 17.44
CA ARG A 140 14.23 4.24 16.14
C ARG A 140 14.12 5.40 15.15
N ALA A 141 14.33 6.65 15.54
CA ALA A 141 14.28 7.82 14.64
C ALA A 141 15.55 7.86 13.79
N ARG A 142 15.51 7.23 12.62
CA ARG A 142 16.71 7.01 11.79
C ARG A 142 16.51 7.23 10.29
N LYS A 143 15.34 6.88 9.72
CA LYS A 143 15.16 6.83 8.27
C LYS A 143 14.82 8.21 7.72
N LEU A 144 15.64 8.71 6.80
CA LEU A 144 15.37 9.95 6.08
C LEU A 144 14.12 9.80 5.20
N VAL A 145 13.34 10.85 5.15
CA VAL A 145 12.08 10.93 4.41
C VAL A 145 12.05 12.22 3.59
N ASP A 146 11.37 12.19 2.47
CA ASP A 146 11.10 13.38 1.68
C ASP A 146 9.70 13.29 1.04
N LYS A 147 9.22 14.43 0.53
CA LYS A 147 7.96 14.49 -0.19
C LYS A 147 7.98 13.57 -1.41
N GLY A 148 6.89 12.82 -1.59
CA GLY A 148 6.77 11.81 -2.64
C GLY A 148 7.17 10.39 -2.22
N ASP A 149 7.86 10.21 -1.09
CA ASP A 149 8.21 8.88 -0.60
C ASP A 149 6.96 8.10 -0.17
N VAL A 150 6.98 6.79 -0.39
CA VAL A 150 5.98 5.87 0.16
C VAL A 150 6.51 5.32 1.47
N LEU A 151 5.79 5.58 2.56
CA LEU A 151 6.05 4.99 3.88
C LEU A 151 5.23 3.71 4.02
N TYR A 152 5.90 2.59 4.25
CA TYR A 152 5.27 1.29 4.43
C TYR A 152 5.68 0.68 5.77
N SER A 153 4.71 0.43 6.68
CA SER A 153 5.02 -0.23 7.95
C SER A 153 5.40 -1.68 7.72
N THR A 154 6.62 -2.04 8.12
CA THR A 154 7.11 -3.42 8.05
C THR A 154 6.61 -4.28 9.21
N VAL A 155 5.99 -3.65 10.23
CA VAL A 155 5.38 -4.31 11.39
C VAL A 155 3.88 -4.37 11.20
N ARG A 156 3.29 -5.57 11.31
CA ARG A 156 1.86 -5.82 11.09
C ARG A 156 1.36 -5.22 9.77
N PRO A 157 1.87 -5.69 8.62
CA PRO A 157 1.52 -5.15 7.30
C PRO A 157 0.00 -5.08 7.06
N TYR A 158 -0.75 -6.07 7.56
CA TYR A 158 -2.21 -6.14 7.46
C TYR A 158 -2.97 -4.95 8.07
N LEU A 159 -2.33 -4.11 8.89
CA LEU A 159 -2.93 -2.89 9.43
C LEU A 159 -2.87 -1.71 8.45
N HIS A 160 -2.17 -1.85 7.32
CA HIS A 160 -2.02 -0.82 6.29
C HIS A 160 -1.60 0.55 6.86
N ASN A 161 -0.68 0.55 7.85
CA ASN A 161 -0.04 1.78 8.30
C ASN A 161 0.97 2.22 7.22
N MET A 162 0.45 2.79 6.15
CA MET A 162 1.22 3.26 5.01
C MET A 162 0.60 4.53 4.43
N CYS A 163 1.42 5.37 3.83
CA CYS A 163 0.98 6.59 3.16
C CYS A 163 2.00 7.05 2.13
N ILE A 164 1.59 7.97 1.27
CA ILE A 164 2.53 8.78 0.50
C ILE A 164 2.75 10.08 1.28
N VAL A 165 3.99 10.52 1.37
CA VAL A 165 4.34 11.81 1.95
C VAL A 165 3.92 12.91 0.98
N ASP A 166 2.80 13.56 1.24
CA ASP A 166 2.13 14.50 0.33
C ASP A 166 2.32 15.98 0.72
N ARG A 167 3.09 16.27 1.76
CA ARG A 167 3.33 17.62 2.29
C ARG A 167 4.79 17.89 2.62
N ASP A 168 5.10 19.15 2.79
CA ASP A 168 6.35 19.63 3.33
C ASP A 168 6.30 19.65 4.86
N PHE A 169 7.47 19.66 5.52
CA PHE A 169 7.62 19.65 6.96
C PHE A 169 8.30 20.94 7.45
N SER A 170 8.07 21.32 8.69
CA SER A 170 8.70 22.47 9.32
C SER A 170 10.19 22.27 9.60
N CYS A 171 10.64 21.03 9.71
CA CYS A 171 12.04 20.62 9.91
C CYS A 171 12.30 19.28 9.21
N ILE A 172 13.52 18.75 9.29
CA ILE A 172 13.91 17.51 8.60
C ILE A 172 13.02 16.36 9.04
N PRO A 173 12.26 15.72 8.14
CA PRO A 173 11.43 14.57 8.50
C PRO A 173 12.28 13.30 8.64
N ILE A 174 12.09 12.61 9.75
CA ILE A 174 12.79 11.35 10.08
C ILE A 174 11.77 10.32 10.52
N ALA A 175 11.69 9.21 9.80
CA ALA A 175 10.79 8.12 10.14
C ALA A 175 11.45 7.09 11.07
N SER A 176 10.59 6.38 11.79
CA SER A 176 10.97 5.23 12.58
C SER A 176 11.53 4.11 11.71
N THR A 177 12.47 3.32 12.26
CA THR A 177 12.98 2.09 11.64
C THR A 177 11.90 1.02 11.40
N GLY A 178 10.71 1.17 11.97
CA GLY A 178 9.54 0.33 11.69
C GLY A 178 8.91 0.56 10.32
N PHE A 179 9.36 1.59 9.58
CA PHE A 179 8.95 1.82 8.20
C PHE A 179 10.03 1.38 7.20
N ALA A 180 9.61 0.84 6.07
CA ALA A 180 10.35 0.97 4.83
C ALA A 180 10.00 2.33 4.22
N VAL A 181 11.02 3.15 3.93
CA VAL A 181 10.90 4.40 3.18
C VAL A 181 11.28 4.09 1.74
N LEU A 182 10.31 4.16 0.85
CA LEU A 182 10.47 3.77 -0.55
C LEU A 182 10.44 5.02 -1.42
N THR A 183 11.60 5.44 -1.88
CA THR A 183 11.72 6.53 -2.84
C THR A 183 11.66 5.93 -4.25
N CYS A 184 10.64 6.26 -5.00
CA CYS A 184 10.55 5.84 -6.39
C CYS A 184 11.64 6.50 -7.23
N HIS A 185 12.23 5.75 -8.18
CA HIS A 185 13.04 6.35 -9.21
C HIS A 185 12.18 7.29 -10.08
N ALA A 186 12.78 8.34 -10.65
CA ALA A 186 12.07 9.30 -11.47
C ALA A 186 11.21 8.60 -12.54
N GLU A 187 10.09 9.22 -12.85
CA GLU A 187 9.05 8.75 -13.77
C GLU A 187 8.16 7.60 -13.27
N LEU A 188 8.57 6.77 -12.28
CA LEU A 188 7.65 5.80 -11.69
C LEU A 188 6.55 6.52 -10.90
N CYS A 189 5.29 6.21 -11.18
CA CYS A 189 4.15 6.75 -10.45
C CYS A 189 4.08 6.14 -9.03
N ASN A 190 4.48 6.90 -8.00
CA ASN A 190 4.46 6.47 -6.61
C ASN A 190 3.05 6.09 -6.12
N LYS A 191 1.99 6.72 -6.66
CA LYS A 191 0.60 6.36 -6.34
C LYS A 191 0.24 4.98 -6.89
N PHE A 192 0.74 4.60 -8.08
CA PHE A 192 0.53 3.25 -8.60
C PHE A 192 1.18 2.22 -7.70
N LEU A 193 2.46 2.42 -7.33
CA LEU A 193 3.15 1.55 -6.38
C LEU A 193 2.39 1.45 -5.05
N PHE A 194 1.93 2.58 -4.52
CA PHE A 194 1.15 2.64 -3.30
C PHE A 194 -0.14 1.79 -3.38
N TYR A 195 -0.90 1.92 -4.47
CA TYR A 195 -2.12 1.13 -4.66
C TYR A 195 -1.84 -0.36 -4.87
N TYR A 196 -0.75 -0.69 -5.57
CA TYR A 196 -0.31 -2.09 -5.66
C TYR A 196 0.00 -2.67 -4.28
N MET A 197 0.73 -1.95 -3.43
CA MET A 197 1.06 -2.40 -2.08
C MET A 197 -0.15 -2.48 -1.14
N MET A 198 -1.30 -1.94 -1.53
CA MET A 198 -2.59 -2.11 -0.85
C MET A 198 -3.45 -3.22 -1.46
N SER A 199 -3.01 -3.88 -2.51
CA SER A 199 -3.78 -4.94 -3.17
C SER A 199 -3.79 -6.23 -2.35
N PRO A 200 -4.84 -7.07 -2.53
CA PRO A 200 -4.91 -8.37 -1.86
C PRO A 200 -3.71 -9.29 -2.14
N ASP A 201 -3.15 -9.24 -3.35
CA ASP A 201 -2.00 -10.07 -3.73
C ASP A 201 -0.75 -9.65 -2.96
N PHE A 202 -0.49 -8.34 -2.85
CA PHE A 202 0.62 -7.85 -2.07
C PHE A 202 0.44 -8.12 -0.57
N ASP A 203 -0.79 -7.98 -0.06
CA ASP A 203 -1.12 -8.34 1.32
C ASP A 203 -0.86 -9.82 1.60
N ALA A 204 -1.26 -10.70 0.71
CA ALA A 204 -0.98 -12.14 0.82
C ALA A 204 0.53 -12.40 0.88
N TYR A 205 1.31 -11.74 0.01
CA TYR A 205 2.77 -11.82 0.03
C TYR A 205 3.36 -11.29 1.34
N ALA A 206 2.97 -10.08 1.76
CA ALA A 206 3.56 -9.41 2.91
C ALA A 206 3.25 -10.09 4.24
N ASN A 207 2.06 -10.68 4.37
CA ASN A 207 1.58 -11.34 5.59
C ASN A 207 1.83 -12.86 5.62
N ASN A 208 2.37 -13.45 4.54
CA ASN A 208 2.72 -14.87 4.55
C ASN A 208 3.84 -15.15 5.58
N THR A 209 3.54 -15.99 6.57
CA THR A 209 4.39 -16.30 7.71
C THR A 209 5.06 -17.68 7.62
N ASP A 210 5.01 -18.36 6.47
CA ASP A 210 5.48 -19.76 6.33
C ASP A 210 6.93 -19.98 6.81
N ASN A 211 7.73 -18.93 6.90
CA ASN A 211 9.10 -18.96 7.40
C ASN A 211 9.29 -18.33 8.80
N ALA A 212 8.22 -17.87 9.46
CA ALA A 212 8.28 -17.17 10.75
C ALA A 212 7.85 -18.07 11.91
N LYS A 213 8.56 -19.17 12.17
CA LYS A 213 8.33 -19.97 13.39
C LYS A 213 8.62 -19.11 14.63
N GLY A 214 7.59 -18.83 15.43
CA GLY A 214 7.73 -18.27 16.79
C GLY A 214 7.66 -16.76 16.91
N VAL A 215 7.26 -16.00 15.90
CA VAL A 215 7.12 -14.54 16.00
C VAL A 215 5.70 -14.17 16.43
N ALA A 216 5.57 -13.54 17.61
CA ALA A 216 4.29 -13.10 18.16
C ALA A 216 3.57 -12.02 17.30
N TYR A 217 4.29 -11.38 16.37
CA TYR A 217 3.77 -10.34 15.48
C TYR A 217 4.25 -10.57 14.05
N PRO A 218 3.35 -10.63 13.06
CA PRO A 218 3.74 -10.69 11.66
C PRO A 218 4.52 -9.43 11.29
N ALA A 219 5.67 -9.62 10.67
CA ALA A 219 6.52 -8.56 10.16
C ALA A 219 7.16 -9.03 8.86
N ILE A 220 7.36 -8.10 7.94
CA ILE A 220 8.16 -8.33 6.73
C ILE A 220 9.51 -7.66 6.90
N ASN A 221 10.60 -8.38 6.72
CA ASN A 221 11.94 -7.79 6.73
C ASN A 221 12.26 -7.10 5.40
N ASP A 222 13.25 -6.20 5.43
CA ASP A 222 13.63 -5.41 4.25
C ASP A 222 14.02 -6.32 3.08
N ASP A 223 14.79 -7.40 3.28
CA ASP A 223 15.24 -8.30 2.22
C ASP A 223 14.05 -8.93 1.48
N ARG A 224 13.04 -9.39 2.22
CA ARG A 224 11.84 -9.96 1.63
C ARG A 224 11.01 -8.88 0.94
N LEU A 225 10.86 -7.71 1.56
CA LEU A 225 10.10 -6.61 0.99
C LEU A 225 10.68 -6.18 -0.36
N TYR A 226 11.99 -5.95 -0.45
CA TYR A 226 12.64 -5.53 -1.69
C TYR A 226 12.66 -6.61 -2.78
N LYS A 227 12.46 -7.89 -2.41
CA LYS A 227 12.28 -9.01 -3.35
C LYS A 227 10.85 -9.19 -3.85
N ALA A 228 9.88 -8.44 -3.34
CA ALA A 228 8.51 -8.52 -3.83
C ALA A 228 8.43 -8.27 -5.34
N LEU A 229 7.61 -9.07 -6.04
CA LEU A 229 7.32 -8.87 -7.46
C LEU A 229 6.29 -7.75 -7.62
N ILE A 230 6.59 -6.82 -8.49
CA ILE A 230 5.73 -5.66 -8.80
C ILE A 230 5.43 -5.67 -10.30
N PRO A 231 4.15 -5.66 -10.72
CA PRO A 231 3.80 -5.49 -12.11
C PRO A 231 3.88 -4.01 -12.48
N ILE A 232 4.58 -3.69 -13.55
CA ILE A 232 4.77 -2.30 -14.01
C ILE A 232 4.05 -2.09 -15.33
N PRO A 233 2.98 -1.27 -15.34
CA PRO A 233 2.34 -0.80 -16.55
C PRO A 233 3.19 0.21 -17.32
N PRO A 234 2.89 0.48 -18.60
CA PRO A 234 3.25 1.72 -19.28
C PRO A 234 2.94 2.95 -18.41
N LEU A 235 3.79 3.97 -18.46
CA LEU A 235 3.63 5.14 -17.59
C LEU A 235 2.27 5.84 -17.76
N GLY A 236 1.81 5.99 -18.99
CA GLY A 236 0.47 6.55 -19.27
C GLY A 236 -0.66 5.74 -18.62
N GLU A 237 -0.53 4.42 -18.65
CA GLU A 237 -1.50 3.52 -18.02
C GLU A 237 -1.45 3.60 -16.47
N GLN A 238 -0.26 3.76 -15.86
CA GLN A 238 -0.16 3.99 -14.41
C GLN A 238 -1.02 5.18 -13.97
N PHE A 239 -0.96 6.30 -14.71
CA PHE A 239 -1.77 7.48 -14.39
C PHE A 239 -3.26 7.25 -14.63
N ARG A 240 -3.65 6.54 -15.70
CA ARG A 240 -5.07 6.21 -15.94
C ARG A 240 -5.63 5.30 -14.83
N ILE A 241 -4.87 4.29 -14.41
CA ILE A 241 -5.25 3.41 -13.29
C ILE A 241 -5.43 4.22 -12.01
N VAL A 242 -4.45 5.06 -11.66
CA VAL A 242 -4.54 5.91 -10.46
C VAL A 242 -5.76 6.83 -10.53
N SER A 243 -5.99 7.50 -11.65
CA SER A 243 -7.15 8.37 -11.85
C SER A 243 -8.48 7.60 -11.70
N ALA A 244 -8.57 6.40 -12.26
CA ALA A 244 -9.75 5.55 -12.13
C ALA A 244 -10.02 5.15 -10.67
N ILE A 245 -8.99 4.74 -9.91
CA ILE A 245 -9.13 4.40 -8.49
C ILE A 245 -9.58 5.64 -7.70
N GLU A 246 -8.92 6.79 -7.89
CA GLU A 246 -9.22 8.03 -7.16
C GLU A 246 -10.63 8.56 -7.47
N SER A 247 -11.12 8.37 -8.70
CA SER A 247 -12.46 8.81 -9.10
C SER A 247 -13.59 8.09 -8.35
N VAL A 248 -13.38 6.84 -7.94
CA VAL A 248 -14.39 6.05 -7.21
C VAL A 248 -14.19 6.03 -5.70
N ASP A 249 -13.05 6.50 -5.19
CA ASP A 249 -12.69 6.40 -3.78
C ASP A 249 -13.68 7.14 -2.86
N ALA A 250 -14.17 8.32 -3.27
CA ALA A 250 -15.18 9.05 -2.50
C ALA A 250 -16.51 8.28 -2.41
N SER A 251 -16.94 7.67 -3.51
CA SER A 251 -18.16 6.85 -3.56
C SER A 251 -18.05 5.59 -2.74
N ILE A 252 -16.87 4.95 -2.71
CA ILE A 252 -16.62 3.78 -1.87
C ILE A 252 -16.68 4.15 -0.39
N ARG A 253 -16.10 5.29 -0.01
CA ARG A 253 -16.19 5.79 1.38
C ARG A 253 -17.62 6.11 1.81
N ASP A 254 -18.41 6.78 0.96
CA ASP A 254 -19.81 7.08 1.24
C ASP A 254 -20.65 5.78 1.36
N TYR A 255 -20.40 4.83 0.47
CA TYR A 255 -21.01 3.49 0.55
C TYR A 255 -20.65 2.80 1.88
N GLY A 256 -19.40 2.84 2.30
CA GLY A 256 -18.94 2.25 3.56
C GLY A 256 -19.61 2.87 4.78
N ALA A 257 -19.74 4.19 4.81
CA ALA A 257 -20.44 4.88 5.90
C ALA A 257 -21.93 4.48 5.99
N LYS A 258 -22.60 4.36 4.84
CA LYS A 258 -23.99 3.90 4.76
C LYS A 258 -24.15 2.42 5.16
N GLU A 259 -23.22 1.57 4.72
CA GLU A 259 -23.15 0.17 5.10
C GLU A 259 -23.01 -0.01 6.63
N GLU A 260 -22.11 0.76 7.24
CA GLU A 260 -21.89 0.72 8.69
C GLU A 260 -23.13 1.19 9.47
N ALA A 261 -23.75 2.29 9.01
CA ALA A 261 -24.99 2.80 9.58
C ALA A 261 -26.14 1.78 9.47
N LEU A 262 -26.30 1.12 8.33
CA LEU A 262 -27.29 0.06 8.14
C LEU A 262 -27.03 -1.16 9.02
N ARG A 263 -25.78 -1.57 9.16
CA ARG A 263 -25.38 -2.68 10.06
C ARG A 263 -25.69 -2.35 11.51
N ALA A 264 -25.38 -1.14 11.96
CA ALA A 264 -25.70 -0.68 13.33
C ALA A 264 -27.21 -0.62 13.57
N LEU A 265 -27.99 -0.14 12.59
CA LEU A 265 -29.45 -0.13 12.66
C LEU A 265 -30.00 -1.55 12.78
N ASN A 266 -29.62 -2.46 11.88
CA ASN A 266 -30.06 -3.85 11.89
C ASN A 266 -29.65 -4.59 13.17
N GLY A 267 -28.46 -4.33 13.70
CA GLY A 267 -28.00 -4.93 14.96
C GLY A 267 -28.79 -4.46 16.19
N SER A 268 -29.22 -3.19 16.20
CA SER A 268 -30.00 -2.63 17.31
C SER A 268 -31.53 -2.85 17.19
N PHE A 269 -32.00 -3.15 15.97
CA PHE A 269 -33.44 -3.23 15.67
C PHE A 269 -34.19 -4.26 16.52
N PRO A 270 -33.75 -5.52 16.72
CA PRO A 270 -34.50 -6.51 17.48
C PRO A 270 -34.73 -6.06 18.92
N GLU A 271 -33.71 -5.50 19.59
CA GLU A 271 -33.84 -5.03 20.96
C GLU A 271 -34.75 -3.80 21.07
N ARG A 272 -34.64 -2.89 20.13
CA ARG A 272 -35.52 -1.69 20.07
C ARG A 272 -36.97 -2.10 19.83
N LEU A 273 -37.22 -3.02 18.92
CA LEU A 273 -38.54 -3.54 18.61
C LEU A 273 -39.12 -4.23 19.82
N LYS A 274 -38.38 -5.11 20.50
CA LYS A 274 -38.81 -5.77 21.75
C LYS A 274 -39.19 -4.77 22.83
N LYS A 275 -38.35 -3.75 23.07
CA LYS A 275 -38.68 -2.69 24.04
C LYS A 275 -39.95 -1.92 23.70
N SER A 276 -40.15 -1.58 22.41
CA SER A 276 -41.33 -0.88 21.91
C SER A 276 -42.59 -1.72 22.14
N ILE A 277 -42.57 -3.02 21.76
CA ILE A 277 -43.68 -3.94 21.95
C ILE A 277 -44.02 -4.07 23.45
N LEU A 278 -43.02 -4.24 24.33
CA LEU A 278 -43.24 -4.32 25.76
C LEU A 278 -43.85 -3.02 26.33
N GLN A 279 -43.38 -1.87 25.87
CA GLN A 279 -43.90 -0.58 26.27
C GLN A 279 -45.38 -0.40 25.85
N GLU A 280 -45.74 -0.75 24.63
CA GLU A 280 -47.13 -0.72 24.15
C GLU A 280 -48.02 -1.69 24.93
N ALA A 281 -47.50 -2.89 25.27
CA ALA A 281 -48.22 -3.86 26.10
C ALA A 281 -48.52 -3.32 27.49
N VAL A 282 -47.51 -2.75 28.18
CA VAL A 282 -47.67 -2.19 29.53
C VAL A 282 -48.62 -0.98 29.53
N GLN A 283 -48.68 -0.22 28.46
CA GLN A 283 -49.59 0.92 28.31
C GLN A 283 -51.00 0.51 27.87
N GLY A 284 -51.28 -0.76 27.68
CA GLY A 284 -52.58 -1.26 27.21
C GLY A 284 -52.93 -0.87 25.79
N LYS A 285 -51.90 -0.55 24.98
CA LYS A 285 -52.06 -0.11 23.56
C LYS A 285 -51.82 -1.22 22.56
N LEU A 286 -51.23 -2.34 22.99
CA LEU A 286 -50.86 -3.44 22.09
C LEU A 286 -52.07 -4.23 21.59
N VAL A 287 -53.10 -4.34 22.41
CA VAL A 287 -54.36 -5.01 22.12
C VAL A 287 -55.52 -4.05 22.35
N PRO A 288 -56.52 -3.98 21.41
CA PRO A 288 -57.70 -3.21 21.68
C PRO A 288 -58.39 -3.67 22.99
N GLN A 289 -58.79 -2.73 23.83
CA GLN A 289 -59.54 -3.04 25.05
C GLN A 289 -60.95 -3.48 24.69
N ASP A 290 -61.40 -4.57 25.28
CA ASP A 290 -62.76 -5.02 25.15
C ASP A 290 -63.66 -4.27 26.15
N PRO A 291 -64.70 -3.56 25.71
CA PRO A 291 -65.60 -2.84 26.63
C PRO A 291 -66.39 -3.75 27.56
N SER A 292 -66.36 -5.05 27.38
CA SER A 292 -67.06 -6.07 28.19
C SER A 292 -66.19 -6.70 29.28
N ASP A 293 -64.88 -6.38 29.36
CA ASP A 293 -63.96 -6.89 30.38
C ASP A 293 -64.15 -6.16 31.73
#